data_4a08fac2c45144ffe5e360caf63c5448
#
_entry.id   4a08fac2c45144ffe5e360caf63c5448
#
_cell.length_a   1.000
_cell.length_b   1.000
_cell.length_c   1.000
_cell.angle_alpha   90.00
_cell.angle_beta   90.00
_cell.angle_gamma   90.00
#
_symmetry.space_group_name_H-M   'P 1'
#
loop_
_entity.id
_entity.type
_entity.pdbx_description
1 polymer ?
#
loop_
_entity_poly.entity_id
_entity_poly.type
_entity_poly.pdbx_seq_one_letter_code
_entity_poly.pdbx_strand_id
1 'polypeptide(L)'
;MAPLPAPEPFELLDTVEAVDVRKIRFERNRIKLPMGVEGTFGIIRHPGASLAVPITDDGQVVLLRQYRFAVQARLLEFPAGTLEEGEDPLESMQRELGEEAGYSAARWDALGPMLPCPGYSDEVIYCFLARELTPLENPPAGDDDEDLEVVLMSPAQLDQALACL
;
A
#
# COMPACT_ATOMS: atom_id res chain seq x y z
N MET A 1 -1.94 -18.08 -6.39
CA MET A 1 -2.23 -16.66 -6.46
C MET A 1 -2.34 -16.24 -7.92
N ALA A 2 -3.36 -15.46 -8.30
CA ALA A 2 -3.48 -14.99 -9.67
C ALA A 2 -2.41 -13.90 -9.94
N PRO A 3 -1.65 -13.99 -11.04
CA PRO A 3 -0.76 -12.90 -11.44
C PRO A 3 -1.57 -11.66 -11.83
N LEU A 4 -0.90 -10.50 -11.85
CA LEU A 4 -1.49 -9.30 -12.47
C LEU A 4 -1.86 -9.61 -13.94
N PRO A 5 -2.91 -8.95 -14.47
CA PRO A 5 -3.27 -9.12 -15.87
C PRO A 5 -2.11 -8.70 -16.79
N ALA A 6 -2.02 -9.34 -17.96
CA ALA A 6 -1.04 -8.93 -18.96
C ALA A 6 -1.32 -7.49 -19.39
N PRO A 7 -0.28 -6.64 -19.54
CA PRO A 7 -0.46 -5.26 -19.94
C PRO A 7 -0.99 -5.17 -21.39
N GLU A 8 -1.97 -4.29 -21.59
CA GLU A 8 -2.47 -3.89 -22.91
C GLU A 8 -2.20 -2.38 -23.05
N PRO A 9 -1.04 -1.99 -23.62
CA PRO A 9 -0.59 -0.60 -23.58
C PRO A 9 -1.44 0.31 -24.46
N PHE A 10 -1.65 1.53 -24.00
CA PHE A 10 -2.15 2.63 -24.82
C PHE A 10 -1.00 3.28 -25.63
N GLU A 11 -1.34 3.99 -26.69
CA GLU A 11 -0.38 4.85 -27.42
C GLU A 11 -0.36 6.24 -26.76
N LEU A 12 0.81 6.66 -26.25
CA LEU A 12 1.01 8.02 -25.74
C LEU A 12 1.17 8.97 -26.92
N LEU A 13 0.24 9.91 -27.07
CA LEU A 13 0.28 10.93 -28.13
C LEU A 13 1.02 12.19 -27.66
N ASP A 14 0.78 12.62 -26.42
CA ASP A 14 1.40 13.80 -25.83
C ASP A 14 1.26 13.81 -24.30
N THR A 15 2.26 14.31 -23.58
CA THR A 15 2.18 14.65 -22.16
C THR A 15 1.89 16.14 -22.03
N VAL A 16 0.63 16.48 -21.75
CA VAL A 16 0.17 17.86 -21.67
C VAL A 16 0.70 18.56 -20.43
N GLU A 17 0.80 17.83 -19.33
CA GLU A 17 1.26 18.33 -18.03
C GLU A 17 1.77 17.18 -17.16
N ALA A 18 2.82 17.44 -16.40
CA ALA A 18 3.32 16.50 -15.40
C ALA A 18 3.84 17.27 -14.17
N VAL A 19 3.52 16.75 -12.97
CA VAL A 19 3.93 17.34 -11.68
C VAL A 19 4.40 16.22 -10.76
N ASP A 20 5.62 16.34 -10.26
CA ASP A 20 6.19 15.43 -9.28
C ASP A 20 5.94 15.96 -7.86
N VAL A 21 5.39 15.10 -6.98
CA VAL A 21 5.17 15.41 -5.58
C VAL A 21 5.64 14.23 -4.72
N ARG A 22 6.72 14.42 -3.97
CA ARG A 22 7.39 13.34 -3.20
C ARG A 22 7.68 12.13 -4.11
N LYS A 23 7.15 10.95 -3.76
CA LYS A 23 7.36 9.69 -4.50
C LYS A 23 6.37 9.47 -5.66
N ILE A 24 5.37 10.35 -5.84
CA ILE A 24 4.33 10.18 -6.87
C ILE A 24 4.42 11.25 -7.93
N ARG A 25 3.97 10.92 -9.15
CA ARG A 25 3.89 11.82 -10.29
C ARG A 25 2.49 11.87 -10.86
N PHE A 26 1.94 13.08 -11.00
CA PHE A 26 0.68 13.32 -11.70
C PHE A 26 0.97 13.63 -13.15
N GLU A 27 0.26 12.96 -14.06
CA GLU A 27 0.37 13.20 -15.50
C GLU A 27 -1.02 13.47 -16.08
N ARG A 28 -1.10 14.47 -16.94
CA ARG A 28 -2.22 14.70 -17.85
C ARG A 28 -1.75 14.39 -19.26
N ASN A 29 -2.17 13.24 -19.78
CA ASN A 29 -1.70 12.69 -21.03
C ASN A 29 -2.82 12.66 -22.07
N ARG A 30 -2.50 13.04 -23.32
CA ARG A 30 -3.32 12.71 -24.47
C ARG A 30 -2.89 11.35 -24.98
N ILE A 31 -3.81 10.39 -24.94
CA ILE A 31 -3.55 8.99 -25.30
C ILE A 31 -4.59 8.47 -26.28
N LYS A 32 -4.22 7.43 -26.99
CA LYS A 32 -5.14 6.60 -27.79
C LYS A 32 -5.25 5.23 -27.14
N LEU A 33 -6.46 4.89 -26.75
CA LEU A 33 -6.77 3.61 -26.12
C LEU A 33 -6.66 2.47 -27.13
N PRO A 34 -6.48 1.20 -26.69
CA PRO A 34 -6.39 0.04 -27.59
C PRO A 34 -7.56 -0.10 -28.56
N MET A 35 -8.76 0.34 -28.17
CA MET A 35 -9.94 0.37 -29.02
C MET A 35 -9.96 1.52 -30.04
N GLY A 36 -8.90 2.34 -30.12
CA GLY A 36 -8.74 3.43 -31.08
C GLY A 36 -9.33 4.78 -30.66
N VAL A 37 -9.93 4.90 -29.48
CA VAL A 37 -10.48 6.15 -28.96
C VAL A 37 -9.36 7.03 -28.43
N GLU A 38 -9.29 8.29 -28.86
CA GLU A 38 -8.36 9.29 -28.35
C GLU A 38 -9.03 10.18 -27.28
N GLY A 39 -8.25 10.55 -26.27
CA GLY A 39 -8.72 11.42 -25.20
C GLY A 39 -7.59 11.94 -24.32
N THR A 40 -7.94 12.86 -23.40
CA THR A 40 -7.02 13.35 -22.38
C THR A 40 -7.40 12.75 -21.04
N PHE A 41 -6.43 12.11 -20.40
CA PHE A 41 -6.64 11.37 -19.15
C PHE A 41 -5.60 11.80 -18.10
N GLY A 42 -6.01 11.79 -16.83
CA GLY A 42 -5.13 11.93 -15.69
C GLY A 42 -4.62 10.57 -15.22
N ILE A 43 -3.32 10.45 -14.96
CA ILE A 43 -2.69 9.24 -14.45
C ILE A 43 -1.81 9.63 -13.27
N ILE A 44 -1.89 8.86 -12.18
CA ILE A 44 -0.96 8.90 -11.06
C ILE A 44 0.05 7.77 -11.27
N ARG A 45 1.34 8.13 -11.39
CA ARG A 45 2.45 7.18 -11.39
C ARG A 45 2.92 6.98 -9.97
N HIS A 46 2.99 5.73 -9.56
CA HIS A 46 3.35 5.33 -8.21
C HIS A 46 4.45 4.28 -8.23
N PRO A 47 5.48 4.35 -7.36
CA PRO A 47 6.57 3.35 -7.34
C PRO A 47 6.10 1.96 -6.90
N GLY A 48 4.90 1.87 -6.34
CA GLY A 48 4.36 0.68 -5.70
C GLY A 48 4.43 0.78 -4.18
N ALA A 49 3.80 -0.17 -3.51
CA ALA A 49 3.80 -0.28 -2.05
C ALA A 49 3.83 -1.74 -1.62
N SER A 50 4.16 -1.98 -0.37
CA SER A 50 4.01 -3.26 0.30
C SER A 50 3.06 -3.13 1.48
N LEU A 51 2.30 -4.19 1.79
CA LEU A 51 1.32 -4.24 2.87
C LEU A 51 1.43 -5.57 3.60
N ALA A 52 1.37 -5.54 4.92
CA ALA A 52 1.29 -6.76 5.74
C ALA A 52 -0.07 -6.91 6.42
N VAL A 53 -0.51 -8.16 6.55
CA VAL A 53 -1.54 -8.60 7.49
C VAL A 53 -0.82 -9.31 8.63
N PRO A 54 -0.41 -8.60 9.71
CA PRO A 54 0.33 -9.20 10.80
C PRO A 54 -0.65 -9.83 11.79
N ILE A 55 -0.40 -11.08 12.17
CA ILE A 55 -1.21 -11.83 13.13
C ILE A 55 -0.33 -12.32 14.28
N THR A 56 -0.67 -11.94 15.49
CA THR A 56 0.00 -12.38 16.71
C THR A 56 -0.29 -13.85 17.04
N ASP A 57 0.50 -14.48 17.91
CA ASP A 57 0.34 -15.89 18.28
C ASP A 57 -1.01 -16.17 18.99
N ASP A 58 -1.59 -15.17 19.65
CA ASP A 58 -2.93 -15.24 20.27
C ASP A 58 -4.06 -14.87 19.28
N GLY A 59 -3.73 -14.67 18.00
CA GLY A 59 -4.69 -14.51 16.91
C GLY A 59 -5.26 -13.10 16.76
N GLN A 60 -4.62 -12.08 17.34
CA GLN A 60 -4.99 -10.69 17.10
C GLN A 60 -4.34 -10.17 15.81
N VAL A 61 -5.04 -9.30 15.11
CA VAL A 61 -4.55 -8.59 13.93
C VAL A 61 -3.95 -7.28 14.37
N VAL A 62 -2.72 -6.99 13.92
CA VAL A 62 -2.04 -5.71 14.16
C VAL A 62 -2.45 -4.73 13.07
N LEU A 63 -3.02 -3.62 13.47
CA LEU A 63 -3.50 -2.55 12.62
C LEU A 63 -2.91 -1.22 13.06
N LEU A 64 -3.00 -0.22 12.20
CA LEU A 64 -2.60 1.16 12.46
C LEU A 64 -3.81 2.07 12.35
N ARG A 65 -3.92 3.03 13.25
CA ARG A 65 -4.83 4.16 13.08
C ARG A 65 -4.03 5.36 12.61
N GLN A 66 -4.18 5.73 11.33
CA GLN A 66 -3.40 6.78 10.69
C GLN A 66 -4.30 7.92 10.20
N TYR A 67 -3.81 9.17 10.36
CA TYR A 67 -4.46 10.33 9.76
C TYR A 67 -4.14 10.41 8.27
N ARG A 68 -5.18 10.39 7.43
CA ARG A 68 -5.06 10.54 5.97
C ARG A 68 -5.60 11.90 5.54
N PHE A 69 -4.69 12.81 5.20
CA PHE A 69 -5.02 14.20 4.86
C PHE A 69 -5.98 14.33 3.66
N ALA A 70 -5.91 13.42 2.69
CA ALA A 70 -6.76 13.46 1.50
C ALA A 70 -8.26 13.30 1.83
N VAL A 71 -8.58 12.51 2.84
CA VAL A 71 -9.95 12.30 3.35
C VAL A 71 -10.22 13.02 4.65
N GLN A 72 -9.21 13.69 5.23
CA GLN A 72 -9.25 14.46 6.47
C GLN A 72 -9.80 13.64 7.66
N ALA A 73 -9.43 12.36 7.72
CA ALA A 73 -9.92 11.43 8.73
C ALA A 73 -8.81 10.46 9.16
N ARG A 74 -8.98 9.89 10.37
CA ARG A 74 -8.17 8.75 10.81
C ARG A 74 -8.81 7.47 10.31
N LEU A 75 -8.02 6.68 9.59
CA LEU A 75 -8.44 5.38 9.08
C LEU A 75 -7.76 4.27 9.88
N LEU A 76 -8.42 3.12 9.89
CA LEU A 76 -7.85 1.88 10.41
C LEU A 76 -7.29 1.11 9.22
N GLU A 77 -5.99 0.87 9.22
CA GLU A 77 -5.26 0.33 8.08
C GLU A 77 -4.33 -0.80 8.51
N PHE A 78 -3.91 -1.62 7.57
CA PHE A 78 -2.79 -2.52 7.76
C PHE A 78 -1.48 -1.75 7.62
N PRO A 79 -0.40 -2.16 8.32
CA PRO A 79 0.95 -1.62 8.08
C PRO A 79 1.31 -1.71 6.59
N ALA A 80 1.77 -0.60 6.03
CA ALA A 80 2.05 -0.51 4.60
C ALA A 80 2.97 0.67 4.28
N GLY A 81 3.97 0.44 3.45
CA GLY A 81 4.90 1.47 3.02
C GLY A 81 5.12 1.53 1.52
N THR A 82 5.51 2.72 1.05
CA THR A 82 5.85 2.97 -0.35
C THR A 82 7.25 2.44 -0.65
N LEU A 83 7.38 1.66 -1.72
CA LEU A 83 8.66 1.11 -2.17
C LEU A 83 9.66 2.21 -2.52
N GLU A 84 10.93 1.98 -2.17
CA GLU A 84 12.06 2.71 -2.71
C GLU A 84 12.43 2.18 -4.10
N GLU A 85 13.22 2.94 -4.87
CA GLU A 85 13.64 2.53 -6.21
C GLU A 85 14.48 1.24 -6.16
N GLY A 86 13.95 0.17 -6.78
CA GLY A 86 14.62 -1.14 -6.83
C GLY A 86 14.53 -1.96 -5.54
N GLU A 87 13.77 -1.51 -4.55
CA GLU A 87 13.56 -2.25 -3.30
C GLU A 87 12.71 -3.52 -3.53
N ASP A 88 13.10 -4.62 -2.90
CA ASP A 88 12.27 -5.83 -2.87
C ASP A 88 11.04 -5.60 -1.99
N PRO A 89 9.81 -5.93 -2.47
CA PRO A 89 8.61 -5.67 -1.69
C PRO A 89 8.54 -6.38 -0.33
N LEU A 90 9.15 -7.54 -0.18
CA LEU A 90 9.19 -8.23 1.11
C LEU A 90 10.18 -7.56 2.08
N GLU A 91 11.36 -7.16 1.58
CA GLU A 91 12.35 -6.42 2.39
C GLU A 91 11.77 -5.08 2.86
N SER A 92 11.09 -4.35 1.95
CA SER A 92 10.35 -3.13 2.30
C SER A 92 9.34 -3.40 3.42
N MET A 93 8.50 -4.42 3.27
CA MET A 93 7.47 -4.71 4.27
C MET A 93 8.03 -5.14 5.63
N GLN A 94 9.17 -5.82 5.64
CA GLN A 94 9.85 -6.18 6.89
C GLN A 94 10.35 -4.94 7.64
N ARG A 95 10.88 -3.98 6.92
CA ARG A 95 11.33 -2.69 7.46
C ARG A 95 10.14 -1.90 8.01
N GLU A 96 9.10 -1.69 7.19
CA GLU A 96 7.89 -0.93 7.55
C GLU A 96 7.15 -1.53 8.75
N LEU A 97 7.03 -2.86 8.85
CA LEU A 97 6.41 -3.50 10.01
C LEU A 97 7.17 -3.18 11.31
N GLY A 98 8.50 -3.08 11.25
CA GLY A 98 9.33 -2.68 12.37
C GLY A 98 9.15 -1.22 12.75
N GLU A 99 9.15 -0.33 11.77
CA GLU A 99 9.05 1.12 11.94
C GLU A 99 7.66 1.55 12.40
N GLU A 100 6.61 1.10 11.70
CA GLU A 100 5.23 1.54 11.96
C GLU A 100 4.56 0.82 13.13
N ALA A 101 4.81 -0.49 13.29
CA ALA A 101 4.10 -1.31 14.26
C ALA A 101 4.97 -1.84 15.41
N GLY A 102 6.29 -1.74 15.32
CA GLY A 102 7.22 -2.22 16.34
C GLY A 102 7.33 -3.75 16.43
N TYR A 103 7.11 -4.46 15.34
CA TYR A 103 7.21 -5.92 15.28
C TYR A 103 8.19 -6.38 14.22
N SER A 104 8.82 -7.53 14.46
CA SER A 104 9.39 -8.39 13.43
C SER A 104 8.54 -9.65 13.26
N ALA A 105 8.64 -10.31 12.11
CA ALA A 105 7.95 -11.57 11.84
C ALA A 105 8.94 -12.62 11.33
N ALA A 106 8.85 -13.85 11.84
CA ALA A 106 9.70 -14.95 11.39
C ALA A 106 9.11 -15.68 10.17
N ARG A 107 7.81 -15.52 9.91
CA ARG A 107 7.12 -16.19 8.80
C ARG A 107 6.34 -15.21 7.94
N TRP A 108 6.60 -15.26 6.64
CA TRP A 108 5.96 -14.45 5.61
C TRP A 108 5.38 -15.32 4.50
N ASP A 109 4.11 -15.13 4.20
CA ASP A 109 3.43 -15.79 3.09
C ASP A 109 2.88 -14.72 2.14
N ALA A 110 3.28 -14.75 0.86
CA ALA A 110 2.79 -13.80 -0.13
C ALA A 110 1.29 -14.03 -0.42
N LEU A 111 0.47 -13.00 -0.24
CA LEU A 111 -0.94 -13.00 -0.58
C LEU A 111 -1.21 -12.52 -2.00
N GLY A 112 -0.29 -11.73 -2.56
CA GLY A 112 -0.28 -11.27 -3.91
C GLY A 112 -0.39 -9.78 -4.13
N PRO A 113 -0.25 -9.37 -5.40
CA PRO A 113 -0.43 -7.98 -5.76
C PRO A 113 -1.90 -7.58 -5.82
N MET A 114 -2.16 -6.33 -5.46
CA MET A 114 -3.46 -5.67 -5.54
C MET A 114 -3.30 -4.36 -6.31
N LEU A 115 -4.32 -4.00 -7.09
CA LEU A 115 -4.44 -2.70 -7.76
C LEU A 115 -5.52 -1.90 -7.04
N PRO A 116 -5.18 -0.94 -6.16
CA PRO A 116 -6.16 -0.25 -5.33
C PRO A 116 -7.03 0.73 -6.13
N CYS A 117 -6.45 1.43 -7.10
CA CYS A 117 -7.11 2.49 -7.84
C CYS A 117 -6.84 2.45 -9.36
N PRO A 118 -7.12 1.31 -10.06
CA PRO A 118 -6.70 1.10 -11.46
C PRO A 118 -7.36 2.05 -12.47
N GLY A 119 -8.37 2.80 -12.05
CA GLY A 119 -9.04 3.79 -12.91
C GLY A 119 -8.21 5.07 -13.15
N TYR A 120 -7.21 5.34 -12.33
CA TYR A 120 -6.39 6.56 -12.43
C TYR A 120 -4.97 6.42 -11.86
N SER A 121 -4.62 5.32 -11.22
CA SER A 121 -3.28 5.05 -10.71
C SER A 121 -2.76 3.71 -11.22
N ASP A 122 -1.45 3.65 -11.47
CA ASP A 122 -0.73 2.41 -11.77
C ASP A 122 -0.11 1.75 -10.52
N GLU A 123 -0.50 2.21 -9.33
CA GLU A 123 -0.07 1.65 -8.07
C GLU A 123 -0.33 0.15 -7.97
N VAL A 124 0.70 -0.58 -7.57
CA VAL A 124 0.62 -1.99 -7.21
C VAL A 124 0.99 -2.12 -5.73
N ILE A 125 0.14 -2.75 -4.94
CA ILE A 125 0.42 -3.08 -3.55
C ILE A 125 0.71 -4.57 -3.44
N TYR A 126 1.91 -4.93 -2.97
CA TYR A 126 2.32 -6.31 -2.72
C TYR A 126 1.91 -6.71 -1.30
N CYS A 127 0.98 -7.67 -1.18
CA CYS A 127 0.39 -8.04 0.10
C CYS A 127 1.04 -9.30 0.68
N PHE A 128 1.29 -9.29 1.97
CA PHE A 128 1.91 -10.38 2.72
C PHE A 128 1.12 -10.71 3.98
N LEU A 129 1.10 -11.96 4.38
CA LEU A 129 0.67 -12.41 5.71
C LEU A 129 1.93 -12.59 6.57
N ALA A 130 2.00 -11.86 7.68
CA ALA A 130 3.10 -11.93 8.64
C ALA A 130 2.66 -12.65 9.90
N ARG A 131 3.41 -13.68 10.31
CA ARG A 131 3.13 -14.51 11.49
C ARG A 131 4.42 -14.75 12.30
N GLU A 132 4.25 -15.34 13.49
CA GLU A 132 5.36 -15.54 14.43
C GLU A 132 5.99 -14.19 14.76
N LEU A 133 5.12 -13.26 15.20
CA LEU A 133 5.50 -11.89 15.50
C LEU A 133 6.28 -11.81 16.80
N THR A 134 7.34 -11.01 16.79
CA THR A 134 8.12 -10.69 17.98
C THR A 134 8.15 -9.16 18.15
N PRO A 135 7.69 -8.62 19.29
CA PRO A 135 7.84 -7.19 19.58
C PRO A 135 9.32 -6.79 19.61
N LEU A 136 9.64 -5.65 19.00
CA LEU A 136 10.98 -5.10 19.01
C LEU A 136 11.21 -4.28 20.30
N GLU A 137 12.33 -4.52 20.99
CA GLU A 137 12.69 -3.75 22.18
C GLU A 137 13.01 -2.28 21.86
N ASN A 138 13.59 -2.04 20.68
CA ASN A 138 13.95 -0.72 20.17
C ASN A 138 13.52 -0.63 18.70
N PRO A 139 12.24 -0.37 18.41
CA PRO A 139 11.79 -0.23 17.04
C PRO A 139 12.53 0.92 16.35
N PRO A 140 12.85 0.80 15.05
CA PRO A 140 13.37 1.92 14.28
C PRO A 140 12.41 3.11 14.37
N ALA A 141 12.92 4.33 14.20
CA ALA A 141 12.04 5.49 14.08
C ALA A 141 11.36 5.45 12.71
N GLY A 142 10.03 5.62 12.70
CA GLY A 142 9.28 5.88 11.48
C GLY A 142 9.52 7.31 10.95
N ASP A 143 8.81 7.66 9.90
CA ASP A 143 8.91 9.00 9.30
C ASP A 143 8.32 10.07 10.24
N ASP A 144 8.99 11.23 10.34
CA ASP A 144 8.62 12.34 11.26
C ASP A 144 7.22 12.92 11.00
N ASP A 145 6.64 12.68 9.82
CA ASP A 145 5.31 13.18 9.43
C ASP A 145 4.20 12.10 9.53
N GLU A 146 4.50 10.95 10.12
CA GLU A 146 3.53 9.89 10.35
C GLU A 146 2.93 9.97 11.76
N ASP A 147 1.60 10.16 11.81
CA ASP A 147 0.81 10.14 13.04
C ASP A 147 0.10 8.78 13.14
N LEU A 148 0.80 7.79 13.70
CA LEU A 148 0.41 6.39 13.79
C LEU A 148 0.07 5.97 15.22
N GLU A 149 -0.99 5.18 15.37
CA GLU A 149 -1.35 4.49 16.62
C GLU A 149 -1.53 3.00 16.32
N VAL A 150 -0.76 2.14 16.97
CA VAL A 150 -0.90 0.69 16.85
C VAL A 150 -2.17 0.22 17.55
N VAL A 151 -3.00 -0.56 16.84
CA VAL A 151 -4.27 -1.10 17.34
C VAL A 151 -4.29 -2.61 17.15
N LEU A 152 -4.51 -3.34 18.23
CA LEU A 152 -4.70 -4.80 18.19
C LEU A 152 -6.20 -5.11 18.18
N MET A 153 -6.65 -5.92 17.23
CA MET A 153 -8.04 -6.35 17.13
C MET A 153 -8.15 -7.86 16.99
N SER A 154 -9.09 -8.45 17.71
CA SER A 154 -9.50 -9.82 17.40
C SER A 154 -10.22 -9.86 16.04
N PRO A 155 -10.25 -11.00 15.34
CA PRO A 155 -11.00 -11.13 14.08
C PRO A 155 -12.47 -10.72 14.22
N ALA A 156 -13.11 -11.01 15.35
CA ALA A 156 -14.50 -10.62 15.61
C ALA A 156 -14.69 -9.09 15.72
N GLN A 157 -13.73 -8.39 16.32
CA GLN A 157 -13.74 -6.91 16.38
C GLN A 157 -13.51 -6.31 15.00
N LEU A 158 -12.62 -6.91 14.20
CA LEU A 158 -12.38 -6.47 12.83
C LEU A 158 -13.62 -6.66 11.95
N ASP A 159 -14.27 -7.83 12.02
CA ASP A 159 -15.54 -8.09 11.32
C ASP A 159 -16.62 -7.08 11.71
N GLN A 160 -16.71 -6.74 12.99
CA GLN A 160 -17.66 -5.72 13.46
C GLN A 160 -17.33 -4.32 12.95
N ALA A 161 -16.04 -3.95 12.89
CA ALA A 161 -15.61 -2.67 12.35
C ALA A 161 -15.94 -2.55 10.84
N LEU A 162 -15.72 -3.62 10.07
CA LEU A 162 -16.05 -3.67 8.64
C LEU A 162 -17.57 -3.63 8.38
N ALA A 163 -18.39 -4.19 9.27
CA ALA A 163 -19.86 -4.16 9.13
C ALA A 163 -20.47 -2.76 9.37
N CYS A 164 -19.71 -1.81 9.89
CA CYS A 164 -20.12 -0.42 10.13
C CYS A 164 -19.73 0.55 9.02
N LEU A 165 -19.07 0.08 7.96
CA LEU A 165 -18.71 0.83 6.75
C LEU A 165 -19.80 0.72 5.70
#